data_df961ad5887c083562e5b9434f560cbc
#
_entry.id   df961ad5887c083562e5b9434f560cbc
#
_cell.length_a   1.000
_cell.length_b   1.000
_cell.length_c   1.000
_cell.angle_alpha   90.00
_cell.angle_beta   90.00
_cell.angle_gamma   90.00
#
_symmetry.space_group_name_H-M   'P 1'
#
loop_
_entity.id
_entity.type
_entity.pdbx_description
1 polymer ?
#
loop_
_entity_poly.entity_id
_entity_poly.type
_entity_poly.pdbx_seq_one_letter_code
_entity_poly.pdbx_strand_id
1 'polypeptide(L)'
;MVAEEDPWSEVSEAWAASWGGMARPVWDPLLRAAGVGPGVRVLDVGCGSGELLAHLADVGAVAAGADPAAGMVRLARRAAPGADVRRAAFEDLPFPDDAVDVVVAVNALTLTSDPREALAEAVRVVVPGGAVAVAGWAERARNDLDVVERAVARAWDEELPEDGPLRVAGGLEALLADAGLDVVGSGVVPVPWQVHDDAALVAAVLLGEDEATQERLAPVVTGAAEPFRTAAGGYRLVNAFRWAVARTRA
;
A
#
# COMPACT_ATOMS: atom_id res chain seq x y z
N MET A 1 26.86 15.76 4.52
CA MET A 1 25.52 15.26 4.13
C MET A 1 24.98 14.56 5.34
N VAL A 2 23.96 15.14 5.99
CA VAL A 2 23.15 14.43 7.01
C VAL A 2 22.46 13.31 6.23
N ALA A 3 22.57 12.06 6.69
CA ALA A 3 21.79 10.98 6.10
C ALA A 3 20.33 11.39 6.25
N GLU A 4 19.60 11.47 5.15
CA GLU A 4 18.17 11.72 5.15
C GLU A 4 17.55 10.61 5.99
N GLU A 5 16.79 10.97 7.02
CA GLU A 5 16.10 9.99 7.87
C GLU A 5 15.21 9.13 6.97
N ASP A 6 15.40 7.83 7.00
CA ASP A 6 14.64 6.85 6.22
C ASP A 6 13.81 5.97 7.19
N PRO A 7 12.73 6.53 7.75
CA PRO A 7 11.94 5.87 8.79
C PRO A 7 11.36 4.53 8.33
N TRP A 8 11.02 4.40 7.05
CA TRP A 8 10.53 3.14 6.50
C TRP A 8 11.60 2.05 6.45
N SER A 9 12.87 2.41 6.29
CA SER A 9 13.98 1.44 6.38
C SER A 9 14.16 0.89 7.78
N GLU A 10 13.96 1.72 8.81
CA GLU A 10 14.12 1.31 10.21
C GLU A 10 13.05 0.30 10.62
N VAL A 11 11.80 0.50 10.20
CA VAL A 11 10.66 -0.37 10.54
C VAL A 11 10.39 -1.48 9.52
N SER A 12 11.18 -1.61 8.47
CA SER A 12 10.88 -2.45 7.30
C SER A 12 10.60 -3.92 7.63
N GLU A 13 11.39 -4.55 8.51
CA GLU A 13 11.21 -5.95 8.91
C GLU A 13 9.91 -6.13 9.74
N ALA A 14 9.65 -5.22 10.68
CA ALA A 14 8.45 -5.24 11.50
C ALA A 14 7.18 -4.96 10.67
N TRP A 15 7.28 -4.02 9.71
CA TRP A 15 6.19 -3.74 8.77
C TRP A 15 5.89 -4.97 7.90
N ALA A 16 6.89 -5.60 7.33
CA ALA A 16 6.73 -6.80 6.52
C ALA A 16 6.02 -7.93 7.28
N ALA A 17 6.40 -8.14 8.54
CA ALA A 17 5.80 -9.16 9.40
C ALA A 17 4.33 -8.87 9.74
N SER A 18 3.94 -7.61 9.88
CA SER A 18 2.62 -7.19 10.36
C SER A 18 1.64 -6.83 9.23
N TRP A 19 2.14 -6.16 8.19
CA TRP A 19 1.33 -5.48 7.16
C TRP A 19 1.58 -5.96 5.73
N GLY A 20 2.72 -6.58 5.43
CA GLY A 20 3.17 -6.87 4.07
C GLY A 20 2.16 -7.61 3.20
N GLY A 21 1.44 -8.59 3.74
CA GLY A 21 0.44 -9.37 3.01
C GLY A 21 -0.99 -8.85 3.12
N MET A 22 -1.25 -7.78 3.88
CA MET A 22 -2.60 -7.33 4.21
C MET A 22 -3.41 -6.91 2.98
N ALA A 23 -2.77 -6.23 2.03
CA ALA A 23 -3.42 -5.74 0.81
C ALA A 23 -3.77 -6.86 -0.21
N ARG A 24 -3.40 -8.12 0.04
CA ARG A 24 -3.60 -9.23 -0.91
C ARG A 24 -5.01 -9.33 -1.50
N PRO A 25 -6.12 -9.11 -0.75
CA PRO A 25 -7.47 -9.18 -1.32
C PRO A 25 -7.74 -8.19 -2.45
N VAL A 26 -7.02 -7.07 -2.55
CA VAL A 26 -7.20 -6.09 -3.62
C VAL A 26 -6.41 -6.45 -4.88
N TRP A 27 -5.36 -7.29 -4.79
CA TRP A 27 -4.49 -7.58 -5.94
C TRP A 27 -5.25 -8.21 -7.11
N ASP A 28 -6.03 -9.27 -6.87
CA ASP A 28 -6.74 -9.99 -7.93
C ASP A 28 -7.70 -9.10 -8.75
N PRO A 29 -8.64 -8.33 -8.16
CA PRO A 29 -9.50 -7.45 -8.93
C PRO A 29 -8.72 -6.33 -9.61
N LEU A 30 -7.70 -5.76 -8.98
CA LEU A 30 -6.86 -4.70 -9.52
C LEU A 30 -6.07 -5.18 -10.75
N LEU A 31 -5.32 -6.28 -10.61
CA LEU A 31 -4.47 -6.84 -11.66
C LEU A 31 -5.30 -7.35 -12.85
N ARG A 32 -6.45 -7.96 -12.58
CA ARG A 32 -7.39 -8.41 -13.63
C ARG A 32 -7.93 -7.23 -14.43
N ALA A 33 -8.35 -6.14 -13.78
CA ALA A 33 -8.85 -4.95 -14.44
C ALA A 33 -7.75 -4.26 -15.27
N ALA A 34 -6.49 -4.31 -14.79
CA ALA A 34 -5.32 -3.80 -15.50
C ALA A 34 -4.88 -4.70 -16.68
N GLY A 35 -5.38 -5.94 -16.76
CA GLY A 35 -5.01 -6.89 -17.81
C GLY A 35 -3.67 -7.59 -17.56
N VAL A 36 -3.26 -7.71 -16.29
CA VAL A 36 -2.02 -8.40 -15.91
C VAL A 36 -2.15 -9.91 -16.13
N GLY A 37 -1.13 -10.50 -16.70
CA GLY A 37 -1.01 -11.93 -16.94
C GLY A 37 0.40 -12.32 -17.42
N PRO A 38 0.61 -13.55 -17.89
CA PRO A 38 1.91 -14.01 -18.31
C PRO A 38 2.55 -13.13 -19.38
N GLY A 39 3.80 -12.73 -19.14
CA GLY A 39 4.59 -11.90 -20.05
C GLY A 39 4.30 -10.40 -20.02
N VAL A 40 3.27 -9.94 -19.30
CA VAL A 40 2.97 -8.51 -19.12
C VAL A 40 4.05 -7.88 -18.24
N ARG A 41 4.64 -6.76 -18.68
CA ARG A 41 5.64 -6.01 -17.92
C ARG A 41 4.92 -5.12 -16.90
N VAL A 42 5.16 -5.36 -15.62
CA VAL A 42 4.50 -4.65 -14.52
C VAL A 42 5.52 -3.98 -13.63
N LEU A 43 5.35 -2.69 -13.37
CA LEU A 43 6.11 -1.94 -12.36
C LEU A 43 5.24 -1.72 -11.13
N ASP A 44 5.66 -2.25 -9.99
CA ASP A 44 5.07 -2.00 -8.69
C ASP A 44 5.79 -0.82 -8.02
N VAL A 45 5.08 0.31 -7.85
CA VAL A 45 5.64 1.53 -7.28
C VAL A 45 5.19 1.69 -5.83
N GLY A 46 6.16 1.91 -4.94
CA GLY A 46 5.98 1.72 -3.50
C GLY A 46 5.90 0.24 -3.17
N CYS A 47 6.79 -0.58 -3.76
CA CYS A 47 6.72 -2.04 -3.71
C CYS A 47 6.94 -2.64 -2.31
N GLY A 48 7.31 -1.83 -1.34
CA GLY A 48 7.49 -2.23 0.05
C GLY A 48 8.43 -3.44 0.18
N SER A 49 8.02 -4.42 0.97
CA SER A 49 8.77 -5.65 1.21
C SER A 49 8.68 -6.70 0.09
N GLY A 50 7.89 -6.43 -0.98
CA GLY A 50 7.92 -7.19 -2.23
C GLY A 50 6.90 -8.32 -2.36
N GLU A 51 5.88 -8.38 -1.51
CA GLU A 51 4.85 -9.43 -1.56
C GLU A 51 4.04 -9.40 -2.87
N LEU A 52 3.72 -8.19 -3.38
CA LEU A 52 3.06 -8.06 -4.67
C LEU A 52 4.00 -8.45 -5.82
N LEU A 53 5.29 -8.12 -5.75
CA LEU A 53 6.27 -8.55 -6.75
C LEU A 53 6.38 -10.08 -6.83
N ALA A 54 6.38 -10.77 -5.68
CA ALA A 54 6.37 -12.24 -5.64
C ALA A 54 5.08 -12.79 -6.27
N HIS A 55 3.92 -12.19 -5.97
CA HIS A 55 2.65 -12.58 -6.57
C HIS A 55 2.62 -12.34 -8.09
N LEU A 56 3.20 -11.23 -8.58
CA LEU A 56 3.34 -10.95 -10.01
C LEU A 56 4.18 -12.03 -10.73
N ALA A 57 5.26 -12.49 -10.08
CA ALA A 57 6.06 -13.60 -10.60
C ALA A 57 5.26 -14.91 -10.67
N ASP A 58 4.44 -15.20 -9.65
CA ASP A 58 3.58 -16.39 -9.60
C ASP A 58 2.54 -16.41 -10.73
N VAL A 59 2.01 -15.24 -11.14
CA VAL A 59 1.08 -15.15 -12.28
C VAL A 59 1.80 -15.05 -13.64
N GLY A 60 3.14 -15.13 -13.65
CA GLY A 60 3.98 -15.14 -14.85
C GLY A 60 4.22 -13.77 -15.48
N ALA A 61 3.93 -12.68 -14.78
CA ALA A 61 4.26 -11.33 -15.24
C ALA A 61 5.77 -11.05 -15.14
N VAL A 62 6.25 -10.10 -15.94
CA VAL A 62 7.64 -9.60 -15.86
C VAL A 62 7.62 -8.42 -14.86
N ALA A 63 8.03 -8.71 -13.63
CA ALA A 63 7.93 -7.75 -12.53
C ALA A 63 9.15 -6.85 -12.40
N ALA A 64 8.92 -5.57 -12.18
CA ALA A 64 9.88 -4.60 -11.67
C ALA A 64 9.27 -3.87 -10.47
N GLY A 65 10.10 -3.31 -9.59
CA GLY A 65 9.66 -2.57 -8.41
C GLY A 65 10.48 -1.33 -8.14
N ALA A 66 9.85 -0.33 -7.52
CA ALA A 66 10.52 0.86 -7.01
C ALA A 66 10.01 1.18 -5.59
N ASP A 67 10.92 1.57 -4.69
CA ASP A 67 10.60 2.03 -3.34
C ASP A 67 11.68 3.00 -2.85
N PRO A 68 11.36 4.11 -2.19
CA PRO A 68 12.36 5.06 -1.70
C PRO A 68 13.18 4.51 -0.52
N ALA A 69 12.61 3.60 0.27
CA ALA A 69 13.23 3.06 1.47
C ALA A 69 14.24 1.94 1.16
N ALA A 70 15.50 2.13 1.55
CA ALA A 70 16.55 1.13 1.33
C ALA A 70 16.25 -0.21 2.02
N GLY A 71 15.62 -0.19 3.20
CA GLY A 71 15.17 -1.37 3.93
C GLY A 71 14.13 -2.17 3.15
N MET A 72 13.13 -1.50 2.59
CA MET A 72 12.09 -2.11 1.76
C MET A 72 12.69 -2.73 0.48
N VAL A 73 13.52 -1.98 -0.26
CA VAL A 73 14.20 -2.50 -1.45
C VAL A 73 15.01 -3.77 -1.15
N ARG A 74 15.68 -3.83 0.00
CA ARG A 74 16.42 -5.03 0.41
C ARG A 74 15.50 -6.24 0.64
N LEU A 75 14.33 -6.02 1.26
CA LEU A 75 13.31 -7.05 1.48
C LEU A 75 12.70 -7.51 0.15
N ALA A 76 12.27 -6.56 -0.69
CA ALA A 76 11.68 -6.84 -1.99
C ALA A 76 12.59 -7.68 -2.89
N ARG A 77 13.89 -7.39 -2.93
CA ARG A 77 14.88 -8.20 -3.67
C ARG A 77 15.01 -9.64 -3.13
N ARG A 78 14.77 -9.85 -1.83
CA ARG A 78 14.72 -11.19 -1.23
C ARG A 78 13.43 -11.92 -1.56
N ALA A 79 12.29 -11.22 -1.52
CA ALA A 79 10.98 -11.78 -1.78
C ALA A 79 10.77 -12.15 -3.26
N ALA A 80 11.32 -11.32 -4.18
CA ALA A 80 11.18 -11.50 -5.62
C ALA A 80 12.56 -11.40 -6.33
N PRO A 81 13.43 -12.44 -6.24
CA PRO A 81 14.80 -12.36 -6.77
C PRO A 81 14.89 -12.17 -8.30
N GLY A 82 13.80 -12.47 -9.02
CA GLY A 82 13.72 -12.30 -10.48
C GLY A 82 13.24 -10.91 -10.92
N ALA A 83 12.80 -10.05 -10.00
CA ALA A 83 12.32 -8.71 -10.31
C ALA A 83 13.47 -7.68 -10.34
N ASP A 84 13.37 -6.69 -11.24
CA ASP A 84 14.26 -5.52 -11.25
C ASP A 84 13.78 -4.50 -10.20
N VAL A 85 14.33 -4.58 -8.98
CA VAL A 85 13.93 -3.70 -7.88
C VAL A 85 14.94 -2.56 -7.71
N ARG A 86 14.47 -1.32 -7.80
CA ARG A 86 15.29 -0.10 -7.72
C ARG A 86 14.88 0.78 -6.55
N ARG A 87 15.85 1.51 -5.98
CA ARG A 87 15.56 2.54 -4.98
C ARG A 87 15.21 3.83 -5.69
N ALA A 88 13.96 4.31 -5.53
CA ALA A 88 13.48 5.54 -6.15
C ALA A 88 12.21 6.05 -5.47
N ALA A 89 11.98 7.36 -5.48
CA ALA A 89 10.70 7.97 -5.18
C ALA A 89 9.72 7.78 -6.34
N PHE A 90 8.43 7.88 -6.06
CA PHE A 90 7.40 7.72 -7.09
C PHE A 90 7.45 8.87 -8.11
N GLU A 91 7.85 10.05 -7.66
CA GLU A 91 7.96 11.27 -8.47
C GLU A 91 9.21 11.31 -9.38
N ASP A 92 10.13 10.33 -9.26
CA ASP A 92 11.36 10.23 -10.06
C ASP A 92 11.72 8.75 -10.29
N LEU A 93 11.00 8.12 -11.22
CA LEU A 93 11.15 6.70 -11.50
C LEU A 93 12.35 6.44 -12.43
N PRO A 94 13.32 5.58 -12.07
CA PRO A 94 14.53 5.33 -12.83
C PRO A 94 14.29 4.33 -13.98
N PHE A 95 13.15 4.49 -14.68
CA PHE A 95 12.78 3.71 -15.84
C PHE A 95 12.58 4.65 -17.05
N PRO A 96 12.92 4.23 -18.27
CA PRO A 96 12.69 5.05 -19.46
C PRO A 96 11.20 5.21 -19.75
N ASP A 97 10.88 6.14 -20.63
CA ASP A 97 9.52 6.27 -21.20
C ASP A 97 9.10 4.95 -21.86
N ASP A 98 7.82 4.62 -21.79
CA ASP A 98 7.21 3.44 -22.44
C ASP A 98 7.87 2.10 -22.02
N ALA A 99 8.39 2.02 -20.80
CA ALA A 99 9.13 0.85 -20.30
C ALA A 99 8.24 -0.35 -19.99
N VAL A 100 7.02 -0.11 -19.49
CA VAL A 100 6.14 -1.14 -18.92
C VAL A 100 4.72 -1.07 -19.51
N ASP A 101 4.01 -2.19 -19.42
CA ASP A 101 2.63 -2.29 -19.90
C ASP A 101 1.64 -1.83 -18.81
N VAL A 102 2.03 -2.01 -17.52
CA VAL A 102 1.20 -1.67 -16.37
C VAL A 102 2.06 -1.08 -15.26
N VAL A 103 1.62 0.04 -14.67
CA VAL A 103 2.08 0.51 -13.36
C VAL A 103 1.02 0.15 -12.32
N VAL A 104 1.46 -0.43 -11.20
CA VAL A 104 0.62 -0.70 -10.03
C VAL A 104 1.17 0.10 -8.85
N ALA A 105 0.27 0.72 -8.05
CA ALA A 105 0.62 1.41 -6.82
C ALA A 105 -0.42 1.10 -5.74
N VAL A 106 -0.04 0.32 -4.73
CA VAL A 106 -0.92 -0.07 -3.61
C VAL A 106 -0.46 0.62 -2.34
N ASN A 107 -1.30 1.47 -1.76
CA ASN A 107 -0.99 2.33 -0.60
C ASN A 107 0.20 3.29 -0.79
N ALA A 108 0.66 3.51 -2.00
CA ALA A 108 1.82 4.36 -2.30
C ALA A 108 1.46 5.84 -2.52
N LEU A 109 0.41 6.12 -3.31
CA LEU A 109 0.05 7.51 -3.69
C LEU A 109 -0.24 8.45 -2.51
N THR A 110 -0.79 7.94 -1.42
CA THR A 110 -1.08 8.75 -0.21
C THR A 110 0.17 9.13 0.57
N LEU A 111 1.32 8.52 0.25
CA LEU A 111 2.62 8.75 0.89
C LEU A 111 3.53 9.66 0.04
N THR A 112 3.10 10.03 -1.17
CA THR A 112 3.86 10.94 -2.04
C THR A 112 3.69 12.39 -1.60
N SER A 113 4.67 13.23 -1.94
CA SER A 113 4.59 14.67 -1.68
C SER A 113 3.55 15.33 -2.57
N ASP A 114 3.44 14.90 -3.84
CA ASP A 114 2.40 15.29 -4.78
C ASP A 114 1.91 14.10 -5.60
N PRO A 115 0.68 13.60 -5.34
CA PRO A 115 0.11 12.50 -6.10
C PRO A 115 -0.03 12.77 -7.61
N ARG A 116 -0.07 14.04 -8.03
CA ARG A 116 -0.16 14.41 -9.46
C ARG A 116 1.19 14.25 -10.16
N GLU A 117 2.28 14.66 -9.51
CA GLU A 117 3.65 14.44 -10.01
C GLU A 117 3.96 12.94 -10.07
N ALA A 118 3.65 12.21 -9.01
CA ALA A 118 3.78 10.75 -8.97
C ALA A 118 3.03 10.08 -10.13
N LEU A 119 1.78 10.51 -10.39
CA LEU A 119 0.98 9.95 -11.46
C LEU A 119 1.52 10.33 -12.85
N ALA A 120 2.10 11.52 -13.03
CA ALA A 120 2.76 11.91 -14.28
C ALA A 120 3.94 10.99 -14.60
N GLU A 121 4.74 10.60 -13.60
CA GLU A 121 5.81 9.61 -13.77
C GLU A 121 5.25 8.21 -14.12
N ALA A 122 4.16 7.78 -13.46
CA ALA A 122 3.50 6.53 -13.82
C ALA A 122 3.05 6.53 -15.30
N VAL A 123 2.48 7.64 -15.77
CA VAL A 123 2.05 7.80 -17.17
C VAL A 123 3.24 7.81 -18.12
N ARG A 124 4.35 8.45 -17.75
CA ARG A 124 5.57 8.52 -18.57
C ARG A 124 6.16 7.13 -18.84
N VAL A 125 6.21 6.27 -17.82
CA VAL A 125 6.84 4.95 -17.94
C VAL A 125 5.92 3.88 -18.55
N VAL A 126 4.60 4.12 -18.62
CA VAL A 126 3.63 3.21 -19.24
C VAL A 126 3.54 3.44 -20.74
N VAL A 127 3.54 2.36 -21.51
CA VAL A 127 3.34 2.41 -22.97
C VAL A 127 2.00 3.04 -23.35
N PRO A 128 1.86 3.64 -24.56
CA PRO A 128 0.54 4.03 -25.09
C PRO A 128 -0.45 2.87 -25.08
N GLY A 129 -1.67 3.08 -24.57
CA GLY A 129 -2.70 2.05 -24.36
C GLY A 129 -2.47 1.15 -23.14
N GLY A 130 -1.38 1.31 -22.41
CA GLY A 130 -1.10 0.59 -21.16
C GLY A 130 -1.98 1.04 -20.00
N ALA A 131 -1.76 0.53 -18.80
CA ALA A 131 -2.63 0.77 -17.66
C ALA A 131 -1.88 1.32 -16.46
N VAL A 132 -2.56 2.20 -15.70
CA VAL A 132 -2.19 2.63 -14.36
C VAL A 132 -3.25 2.11 -13.39
N ALA A 133 -2.83 1.34 -12.39
CA ALA A 133 -3.67 0.65 -11.43
C ALA A 133 -3.30 1.12 -10.01
N VAL A 134 -4.25 1.71 -9.31
CA VAL A 134 -4.02 2.30 -7.99
C VAL A 134 -4.97 1.72 -6.96
N ALA A 135 -4.49 1.53 -5.74
CA ALA A 135 -5.33 1.11 -4.62
C ALA A 135 -4.83 1.71 -3.31
N GLY A 136 -5.74 1.86 -2.36
CA GLY A 136 -5.43 2.34 -1.02
C GLY A 136 -6.60 2.18 -0.07
N TRP A 137 -6.41 2.59 1.17
CA TRP A 137 -7.45 2.58 2.19
C TRP A 137 -8.70 3.30 1.72
N ALA A 138 -9.86 2.68 1.89
CA ALA A 138 -11.15 3.35 1.75
C ALA A 138 -11.44 4.26 2.95
N GLU A 139 -12.63 4.86 2.98
CA GLU A 139 -13.09 5.75 4.04
C GLU A 139 -12.91 5.10 5.43
N ARG A 140 -12.51 5.90 6.44
CA ARG A 140 -12.31 5.45 7.82
C ARG A 140 -13.52 4.67 8.36
N ALA A 141 -14.73 5.11 8.04
CA ALA A 141 -15.97 4.47 8.44
C ALA A 141 -16.14 3.02 7.93
N ARG A 142 -15.29 2.57 7.00
CA ARG A 142 -15.27 1.21 6.46
C ARG A 142 -14.17 0.33 7.06
N ASN A 143 -13.43 0.84 8.04
CA ASN A 143 -12.26 0.17 8.59
C ASN A 143 -12.44 -0.08 10.09
N ASP A 144 -12.46 -1.33 10.49
CA ASP A 144 -12.48 -1.70 11.92
C ASP A 144 -11.27 -1.14 12.66
N LEU A 145 -10.12 -1.02 11.97
CA LEU A 145 -8.90 -0.45 12.51
C LEU A 145 -9.07 1.00 12.97
N ASP A 146 -9.98 1.77 12.36
CA ASP A 146 -10.23 3.17 12.74
C ASP A 146 -10.65 3.31 14.21
N VAL A 147 -11.33 2.30 14.77
CA VAL A 147 -11.69 2.28 16.20
C VAL A 147 -10.45 2.28 17.09
N VAL A 148 -9.45 1.50 16.72
CA VAL A 148 -8.18 1.39 17.45
C VAL A 148 -7.33 2.64 17.25
N GLU A 149 -7.19 3.13 16.00
CA GLU A 149 -6.46 4.37 15.69
C GLU A 149 -7.02 5.56 16.46
N ARG A 150 -8.35 5.72 16.53
CA ARG A 150 -9.00 6.79 17.30
C ARG A 150 -8.74 6.66 18.82
N ALA A 151 -8.68 5.45 19.34
CA ALA A 151 -8.38 5.24 20.77
C ALA A 151 -6.93 5.64 21.08
N VAL A 152 -6.00 5.31 20.21
CA VAL A 152 -4.59 5.70 20.34
C VAL A 152 -4.42 7.22 20.20
N ALA A 153 -5.02 7.85 19.18
CA ALA A 153 -4.96 9.30 19.00
C ALA A 153 -5.48 10.05 20.23
N ARG A 154 -6.63 9.62 20.79
CA ARG A 154 -7.15 10.21 22.04
C ARG A 154 -6.20 10.05 23.24
N ALA A 155 -5.46 8.94 23.33
CA ALA A 155 -4.49 8.73 24.38
C ALA A 155 -3.27 9.65 24.25
N TRP A 156 -3.04 10.21 23.06
CA TRP A 156 -2.03 11.24 22.78
C TRP A 156 -2.60 12.68 22.79
N ASP A 157 -3.89 12.85 23.12
CA ASP A 157 -4.60 14.13 23.02
C ASP A 157 -4.59 14.69 21.59
N GLU A 158 -4.70 13.80 20.61
CA GLU A 158 -4.71 14.08 19.19
C GLU A 158 -6.06 13.72 18.56
N GLU A 159 -6.36 14.35 17.41
CA GLU A 159 -7.47 13.98 16.54
C GLU A 159 -6.94 13.40 15.23
N LEU A 160 -7.54 12.31 14.77
CA LEU A 160 -7.23 11.79 13.44
C LEU A 160 -7.74 12.75 12.37
N PRO A 161 -6.97 12.97 11.29
CA PRO A 161 -7.41 13.80 10.19
C PRO A 161 -8.66 13.20 9.52
N GLU A 162 -9.45 14.05 8.89
CA GLU A 162 -10.56 13.61 8.03
C GLU A 162 -10.05 12.76 6.86
N ASP A 163 -10.98 12.04 6.22
CA ASP A 163 -10.63 11.27 5.03
C ASP A 163 -10.13 12.18 3.91
N GLY A 164 -8.92 11.95 3.46
CA GLY A 164 -8.35 12.61 2.30
C GLY A 164 -9.06 12.21 1.00
N PRO A 165 -8.89 13.02 -0.07
CA PRO A 165 -9.62 12.83 -1.33
C PRO A 165 -9.42 11.44 -1.96
N LEU A 166 -8.29 10.77 -1.74
CA LEU A 166 -8.01 9.45 -2.31
C LEU A 166 -8.72 8.30 -1.57
N ARG A 167 -9.23 8.57 -0.36
CA ARG A 167 -9.96 7.57 0.45
C ARG A 167 -11.45 7.55 0.16
N VAL A 168 -12.02 8.65 -0.36
CA VAL A 168 -13.46 8.77 -0.59
C VAL A 168 -13.89 8.23 -1.96
N ALA A 169 -15.20 7.97 -2.12
CA ALA A 169 -15.76 7.48 -3.37
C ALA A 169 -15.49 8.45 -4.53
N GLY A 170 -14.98 7.93 -5.65
CA GLY A 170 -14.65 8.69 -6.83
C GLY A 170 -13.30 9.42 -6.78
N GLY A 171 -12.59 9.41 -5.64
CA GLY A 171 -11.34 10.16 -5.48
C GLY A 171 -10.19 9.63 -6.32
N LEU A 172 -9.99 8.31 -6.36
CA LEU A 172 -8.98 7.68 -7.21
C LEU A 172 -9.32 7.87 -8.69
N GLU A 173 -10.59 7.69 -9.05
CA GLU A 173 -11.08 7.88 -10.41
C GLU A 173 -10.89 9.32 -10.90
N ALA A 174 -11.18 10.30 -10.05
CA ALA A 174 -10.98 11.71 -10.36
C ALA A 174 -9.50 12.04 -10.57
N LEU A 175 -8.61 11.54 -9.69
CA LEU A 175 -7.17 11.75 -9.84
C LEU A 175 -6.64 11.17 -11.16
N LEU A 176 -7.04 9.94 -11.53
CA LEU A 176 -6.65 9.30 -12.78
C LEU A 176 -7.19 10.07 -14.01
N ALA A 177 -8.46 10.51 -13.96
CA ALA A 177 -9.07 11.29 -15.02
C ALA A 177 -8.42 12.68 -15.19
N ASP A 178 -8.07 13.35 -14.10
CA ASP A 178 -7.36 14.64 -14.09
C ASP A 178 -5.95 14.52 -14.73
N ALA A 179 -5.34 13.34 -14.66
CA ALA A 179 -4.09 13.04 -15.35
C ALA A 179 -4.28 12.68 -16.85
N GLY A 180 -5.50 12.79 -17.37
CA GLY A 180 -5.81 12.52 -18.77
C GLY A 180 -5.96 11.05 -19.13
N LEU A 181 -6.12 10.19 -18.13
CA LEU A 181 -6.32 8.75 -18.31
C LEU A 181 -7.80 8.39 -18.43
N ASP A 182 -8.10 7.35 -19.19
CA ASP A 182 -9.45 6.81 -19.35
C ASP A 182 -9.71 5.73 -18.28
N VAL A 183 -10.55 6.03 -17.27
CA VAL A 183 -10.89 5.08 -16.21
C VAL A 183 -11.69 3.90 -16.77
N VAL A 184 -11.20 2.68 -16.55
CA VAL A 184 -11.78 1.44 -17.09
C VAL A 184 -12.37 0.53 -16.02
N GLY A 185 -12.10 0.78 -14.75
CA GLY A 185 -12.67 0.03 -13.66
C GLY A 185 -12.32 0.62 -12.31
N SER A 186 -13.19 0.40 -11.34
CA SER A 186 -12.95 0.77 -9.94
C SER A 186 -13.82 -0.07 -9.01
N GLY A 187 -13.51 -0.06 -7.72
CA GLY A 187 -14.29 -0.78 -6.74
C GLY A 187 -13.74 -0.65 -5.32
N VAL A 188 -14.43 -1.34 -4.43
CA VAL A 188 -14.02 -1.48 -3.01
C VAL A 188 -14.03 -2.96 -2.66
N VAL A 189 -13.00 -3.40 -1.97
CA VAL A 189 -12.89 -4.78 -1.48
C VAL A 189 -12.70 -4.81 0.03
N PRO A 190 -13.30 -5.79 0.74
CA PRO A 190 -12.98 -6.01 2.13
C PRO A 190 -11.56 -6.59 2.26
N VAL A 191 -10.81 -6.06 3.21
CA VAL A 191 -9.45 -6.46 3.52
C VAL A 191 -9.40 -6.91 4.98
N PRO A 192 -9.67 -8.21 5.25
CA PRO A 192 -9.57 -8.74 6.60
C PRO A 192 -8.11 -8.82 7.03
N TRP A 193 -7.82 -8.22 8.17
CA TRP A 193 -6.52 -8.30 8.83
C TRP A 193 -6.63 -9.21 10.05
N GLN A 194 -5.78 -10.22 10.11
CA GLN A 194 -5.75 -11.20 11.19
C GLN A 194 -4.46 -11.04 11.98
N VAL A 195 -4.60 -10.92 13.30
CA VAL A 195 -3.50 -10.79 14.22
C VAL A 195 -3.62 -11.88 15.29
N HIS A 196 -2.53 -12.55 15.62
CA HIS A 196 -2.57 -13.78 16.38
C HIS A 196 -2.70 -13.59 17.90
N ASP A 197 -2.23 -12.45 18.44
CA ASP A 197 -2.32 -12.11 19.87
C ASP A 197 -2.21 -10.61 20.14
N ASP A 198 -2.26 -10.24 21.42
CA ASP A 198 -2.20 -8.86 21.91
C ASP A 198 -0.85 -8.21 21.56
N ALA A 199 0.27 -8.92 21.71
CA ALA A 199 1.60 -8.37 21.48
C ALA A 199 1.80 -8.01 20.01
N ALA A 200 1.36 -8.90 19.11
CA ALA A 200 1.41 -8.66 17.65
C ALA A 200 0.50 -7.49 17.24
N LEU A 201 -0.68 -7.35 17.85
CA LEU A 201 -1.58 -6.23 17.59
C LEU A 201 -0.93 -4.90 18.01
N VAL A 202 -0.38 -4.85 19.23
CA VAL A 202 0.27 -3.65 19.77
C VAL A 202 1.46 -3.26 18.90
N ALA A 203 2.34 -4.21 18.58
CA ALA A 203 3.52 -3.96 17.75
C ALA A 203 3.15 -3.47 16.33
N ALA A 204 2.06 -3.97 15.76
CA ALA A 204 1.59 -3.54 14.44
C ALA A 204 0.95 -2.15 14.46
N VAL A 205 0.09 -1.87 15.44
CA VAL A 205 -0.61 -0.57 15.56
C VAL A 205 0.36 0.55 15.95
N LEU A 206 1.31 0.26 16.83
CA LEU A 206 2.32 1.20 17.32
C LEU A 206 3.68 0.98 16.63
N LEU A 207 3.64 0.68 15.33
CA LEU A 207 4.83 0.45 14.54
C LEU A 207 5.75 1.69 14.54
N GLY A 208 7.02 1.51 14.95
CA GLY A 208 8.01 2.58 15.04
C GLY A 208 8.09 3.21 16.44
N GLU A 209 7.13 2.94 17.32
CA GLU A 209 7.21 3.40 18.72
C GLU A 209 8.17 2.53 19.55
N ASP A 210 8.80 3.15 20.55
CA ASP A 210 9.67 2.45 21.48
C ASP A 210 8.88 1.51 22.43
N GLU A 211 9.59 0.57 23.05
CA GLU A 211 9.01 -0.45 23.93
C GLU A 211 8.22 0.15 25.09
N ALA A 212 8.71 1.24 25.70
CA ALA A 212 8.03 1.91 26.82
C ALA A 212 6.69 2.54 26.40
N THR A 213 6.65 3.12 25.20
CA THR A 213 5.42 3.66 24.58
C THR A 213 4.45 2.53 24.23
N GLN A 214 4.94 1.44 23.65
CA GLN A 214 4.12 0.26 23.36
C GLN A 214 3.52 -0.34 24.64
N GLU A 215 4.30 -0.54 25.70
CA GLU A 215 3.80 -1.04 26.99
C GLU A 215 2.73 -0.12 27.59
N ARG A 216 2.96 1.18 27.55
CA ARG A 216 2.03 2.19 28.09
C ARG A 216 0.69 2.21 27.35
N LEU A 217 0.71 2.04 26.04
CA LEU A 217 -0.48 2.11 25.18
C LEU A 217 -1.12 0.74 24.89
N ALA A 218 -0.47 -0.37 25.24
CA ALA A 218 -1.02 -1.71 25.04
C ALA A 218 -2.46 -1.89 25.57
N PRO A 219 -2.81 -1.40 26.77
CA PRO A 219 -4.21 -1.49 27.27
C PRO A 219 -5.20 -0.69 26.44
N VAL A 220 -4.77 0.43 25.83
CA VAL A 220 -5.62 1.25 24.95
C VAL A 220 -5.89 0.51 23.65
N VAL A 221 -4.83 -0.02 23.01
CA VAL A 221 -4.92 -0.77 21.76
C VAL A 221 -5.78 -2.02 21.93
N THR A 222 -5.47 -2.86 22.92
CA THR A 222 -6.18 -4.13 23.15
C THR A 222 -7.63 -3.91 23.59
N GLY A 223 -7.87 -2.90 24.44
CA GLY A 223 -9.22 -2.53 24.88
C GLY A 223 -10.11 -2.03 23.74
N ALA A 224 -9.55 -1.21 22.83
CA ALA A 224 -10.26 -0.74 21.65
C ALA A 224 -10.54 -1.87 20.64
N ALA A 225 -9.62 -2.84 20.53
CA ALA A 225 -9.74 -3.99 19.64
C ALA A 225 -10.60 -5.14 20.20
N GLU A 226 -11.02 -5.11 21.45
CA GLU A 226 -11.80 -6.20 22.08
C GLU A 226 -13.03 -6.64 21.28
N PRO A 227 -13.82 -5.76 20.61
CA PRO A 227 -14.94 -6.19 19.77
C PRO A 227 -14.54 -7.09 18.58
N PHE A 228 -13.29 -7.09 18.19
CA PHE A 228 -12.74 -7.85 17.07
C PHE A 228 -11.97 -9.10 17.49
N ARG A 229 -11.98 -9.42 18.80
CA ARG A 229 -11.32 -10.61 19.34
C ARG A 229 -11.97 -11.88 18.84
N THR A 230 -11.15 -12.83 18.42
CA THR A 230 -11.61 -14.14 17.96
C THR A 230 -11.63 -15.16 19.11
N ALA A 231 -12.39 -16.24 18.93
CA ALA A 231 -12.42 -17.33 19.92
C ALA A 231 -11.04 -18.02 20.11
N ALA A 232 -10.11 -17.86 19.17
CA ALA A 232 -8.75 -18.37 19.25
C ALA A 232 -7.79 -17.46 20.03
N GLY A 233 -8.25 -16.30 20.51
CA GLY A 233 -7.48 -15.36 21.33
C GLY A 233 -6.78 -14.25 20.54
N GLY A 234 -6.74 -14.32 19.21
CA GLY A 234 -6.27 -13.25 18.35
C GLY A 234 -7.38 -12.29 17.90
N TYR A 235 -7.12 -11.52 16.86
CA TYR A 235 -8.05 -10.50 16.37
C TYR A 235 -8.32 -10.68 14.87
N ARG A 236 -9.53 -10.27 14.43
CA ARG A 236 -9.90 -10.17 13.03
C ARG A 236 -10.61 -8.84 12.80
N LEU A 237 -9.89 -7.90 12.22
CA LEU A 237 -10.41 -6.59 11.82
C LEU A 237 -10.73 -6.62 10.32
N VAL A 238 -11.91 -6.20 9.92
CA VAL A 238 -12.30 -6.10 8.51
C VAL A 238 -12.18 -4.66 8.08
N ASN A 239 -11.20 -4.40 7.24
CA ASN A 239 -10.96 -3.11 6.63
C ASN A 239 -11.45 -3.10 5.18
N ALA A 240 -11.30 -1.99 4.49
CA ALA A 240 -11.67 -1.87 3.08
C ALA A 240 -10.61 -1.11 2.31
N PHE A 241 -10.28 -1.60 1.11
CA PHE A 241 -9.46 -0.89 0.15
C PHE A 241 -10.29 -0.48 -1.06
N ARG A 242 -10.04 0.72 -1.51
CA ARG A 242 -10.56 1.28 -2.76
C ARG A 242 -9.51 1.09 -3.83
N TRP A 243 -9.93 0.77 -5.06
CA TRP A 243 -9.05 0.64 -6.19
C TRP A 243 -9.66 1.28 -7.44
N ALA A 244 -8.81 1.72 -8.34
CA ALA A 244 -9.17 2.19 -9.67
C ALA A 244 -8.08 1.82 -10.69
N VAL A 245 -8.49 1.58 -11.93
CA VAL A 245 -7.62 1.33 -13.07
C VAL A 245 -8.01 2.25 -14.20
N ALA A 246 -7.02 2.85 -14.83
CA ALA A 246 -7.22 3.67 -16.01
C ALA A 246 -6.15 3.33 -17.08
N ARG A 247 -6.46 3.67 -18.35
CA ARG A 247 -5.56 3.45 -19.48
C ARG A 247 -5.02 4.75 -20.02
N THR A 248 -3.76 4.73 -20.46
CA THR A 248 -3.19 5.78 -21.29
C THR A 248 -3.86 5.75 -22.66
N ARG A 249 -3.94 6.89 -23.32
CA ARG A 249 -4.43 6.97 -24.70
C ARG A 249 -3.43 6.34 -25.66
N ALA A 250 -3.95 5.68 -26.71
CA ALA A 250 -3.14 5.05 -27.75
C ALA A 250 -2.50 6.08 -28.69
#